data_e90accc6fe0f562f168f0841a1b99a10
#
_entry.id   e90accc6fe0f562f168f0841a1b99a10
#
_cell.length_a   1.000
_cell.length_b   1.000
_cell.length_c   1.000
_cell.angle_alpha   90.00
_cell.angle_beta   90.00
_cell.angle_gamma   90.00
#
_symmetry.space_group_name_H-M   'P 1'
#
loop_
_entity.id
_entity.type
_entity.pdbx_description
1 polymer ?
#
loop_
_entity_poly.entity_id
_entity_poly.type
_entity_poly.pdbx_seq_one_letter_code
_entity_poly.pdbx_strand_id
1 'polypeptide(L)'
;WGTANLFSNRRYMSGAATNPDPDVFAFSAATIKSCLDATHRLGGKNYVLWGGREGYETLLNTHMGREREQAGRMLQMVVDYKYKIGFEGTILIEPKPQEPTKHQYDYDVATVYGFLKDFNLEGEVKVNIEQGHAILAGHSFEHELALARELGIFGSIDMNRNDYQSGWDTDQFPNNIPEITLAYYEVLKAGGFKNGGTNFDAKLRRQSLDAEDLILSHVGAMDVCAAGLKAAAKMLDDGKLEAMRDERYSGWDTQSGKEIL
;
A
#
# COMPACT_ATOMS: atom_id res chain seq x y z
N TRP A 1 7.77 0.88 11.27
CA TRP A 1 8.31 0.14 10.12
C TRP A 1 9.54 0.84 9.54
N GLY A 2 10.31 0.11 8.71
CA GLY A 2 11.48 0.64 8.03
C GLY A 2 11.26 0.75 6.53
N THR A 3 12.10 1.53 5.86
CA THR A 3 12.12 1.69 4.41
C THR A 3 13.50 2.15 3.95
N ALA A 4 13.73 2.14 2.64
CA ALA A 4 14.90 2.73 2.01
C ALA A 4 14.48 3.83 1.04
N ASN A 5 15.13 4.99 1.11
CA ASN A 5 14.93 6.04 0.12
C ASN A 5 15.67 5.70 -1.18
N LEU A 6 14.94 5.17 -2.14
CA LEU A 6 15.43 4.76 -3.47
C LEU A 6 14.89 5.65 -4.59
N PHE A 7 14.50 6.89 -4.30
CA PHE A 7 13.84 7.79 -5.25
C PHE A 7 14.38 9.23 -5.23
N SER A 8 14.85 9.76 -4.10
CA SER A 8 15.23 11.17 -3.99
C SER A 8 16.55 11.52 -4.69
N ASN A 9 17.53 10.61 -4.70
CA ASN A 9 18.83 10.88 -5.29
C ASN A 9 18.75 10.79 -6.83
N ARG A 10 19.46 11.67 -7.52
CA ARG A 10 19.49 11.71 -9.00
C ARG A 10 19.89 10.39 -9.67
N ARG A 11 20.63 9.50 -8.98
CA ARG A 11 21.00 8.18 -9.51
C ARG A 11 19.79 7.31 -9.82
N TYR A 12 18.65 7.55 -9.13
CA TYR A 12 17.42 6.80 -9.29
C TYR A 12 16.45 7.39 -10.33
N MET A 13 16.89 8.37 -11.14
CA MET A 13 16.02 8.99 -12.16
C MET A 13 15.40 8.00 -13.12
N SER A 14 16.12 6.90 -13.42
CA SER A 14 15.64 5.81 -14.30
C SER A 14 15.31 4.55 -13.50
N GLY A 15 14.84 4.70 -12.27
CA GLY A 15 14.55 3.60 -11.37
C GLY A 15 15.71 3.25 -10.44
N ALA A 16 15.42 2.44 -9.46
CA ALA A 16 16.39 1.81 -8.56
C ALA A 16 16.54 0.31 -8.91
N ALA A 17 15.49 -0.47 -8.65
CA ALA A 17 15.44 -1.88 -9.05
C ALA A 17 15.31 -2.06 -10.57
N THR A 18 14.60 -1.15 -11.23
CA THR A 18 14.37 -1.18 -12.69
C THR A 18 15.42 -0.42 -13.50
N ASN A 19 16.48 0.10 -12.85
CA ASN A 19 17.48 0.92 -13.50
C ASN A 19 18.21 0.15 -14.61
N PRO A 20 18.44 0.75 -15.79
CA PRO A 20 19.22 0.13 -16.86
C PRO A 20 20.71 -0.04 -16.51
N ASP A 21 21.19 0.66 -15.49
CA ASP A 21 22.56 0.54 -15.00
C ASP A 21 22.64 -0.50 -13.85
N PRO A 22 23.37 -1.62 -14.05
CA PRO A 22 23.48 -2.66 -13.04
C PRO A 22 24.19 -2.21 -11.75
N ASP A 23 25.05 -1.17 -11.81
CA ASP A 23 25.69 -0.63 -10.61
C ASP A 23 24.68 0.10 -9.73
N VAL A 24 23.68 0.77 -10.31
CA VAL A 24 22.57 1.38 -9.56
C VAL A 24 21.70 0.31 -8.93
N PHE A 25 21.38 -0.78 -9.65
CA PHE A 25 20.68 -1.92 -9.09
C PHE A 25 21.42 -2.51 -7.88
N ALA A 26 22.71 -2.79 -8.01
CA ALA A 26 23.53 -3.34 -6.93
C ALA A 26 23.61 -2.40 -5.72
N PHE A 27 23.76 -1.09 -5.97
CA PHE A 27 23.75 -0.07 -4.91
C PHE A 27 22.40 -0.01 -4.18
N SER A 28 21.31 -0.12 -4.93
CA SER A 28 19.95 -0.15 -4.37
C SER A 28 19.74 -1.37 -3.47
N ALA A 29 20.16 -2.54 -3.92
CA ALA A 29 20.12 -3.77 -3.13
C ALA A 29 20.93 -3.66 -1.83
N ALA A 30 22.12 -3.08 -1.88
CA ALA A 30 22.95 -2.83 -0.70
C ALA A 30 22.29 -1.82 0.27
N THR A 31 21.59 -0.82 -0.26
CA THR A 31 20.87 0.16 0.54
C THR A 31 19.67 -0.50 1.25
N ILE A 32 18.85 -1.27 0.52
CA ILE A 32 17.73 -2.04 1.10
C ILE A 32 18.25 -2.95 2.20
N LYS A 33 19.31 -3.71 1.92
CA LYS A 33 19.94 -4.59 2.90
C LYS A 33 20.28 -3.85 4.20
N SER A 34 20.96 -2.71 4.10
CA SER A 34 21.40 -1.92 5.27
C SER A 34 20.20 -1.38 6.06
N CYS A 35 19.15 -0.92 5.37
CA CYS A 35 17.94 -0.43 6.01
C CYS A 35 17.15 -1.57 6.67
N LEU A 36 17.10 -2.75 6.07
CA LEU A 36 16.43 -3.92 6.64
C LEU A 36 17.18 -4.44 7.87
N ASP A 37 18.53 -4.46 7.85
CA ASP A 37 19.36 -4.76 9.02
C ASP A 37 19.08 -3.78 10.19
N ALA A 38 18.95 -2.49 9.87
CA ALA A 38 18.61 -1.48 10.88
C ALA A 38 17.19 -1.69 11.43
N THR A 39 16.23 -1.98 10.54
CA THR A 39 14.84 -2.25 10.93
C THR A 39 14.76 -3.46 11.86
N HIS A 40 15.43 -4.55 11.51
CA HIS A 40 15.49 -5.76 12.33
C HIS A 40 16.13 -5.48 13.71
N ARG A 41 17.28 -4.82 13.73
CA ARG A 41 18.00 -4.47 14.97
C ARG A 41 17.19 -3.58 15.91
N LEU A 42 16.37 -2.69 15.35
CA LEU A 42 15.50 -1.76 16.10
C LEU A 42 14.16 -2.38 16.49
N GLY A 43 13.92 -3.65 16.17
CA GLY A 43 12.66 -4.35 16.51
C GLY A 43 11.48 -3.95 15.65
N GLY A 44 11.72 -3.40 14.45
CA GLY A 44 10.67 -3.08 13.49
C GLY A 44 9.84 -4.31 13.12
N LYS A 45 8.57 -4.11 12.79
CA LYS A 45 7.61 -5.18 12.47
C LYS A 45 7.24 -5.25 11.00
N ASN A 46 7.51 -4.19 10.24
CA ASN A 46 7.27 -4.11 8.80
C ASN A 46 8.45 -3.45 8.11
N TYR A 47 8.61 -3.77 6.82
CA TYR A 47 9.53 -3.10 5.93
C TYR A 47 8.80 -2.73 4.64
N VAL A 48 8.69 -1.45 4.34
CA VAL A 48 7.91 -0.93 3.20
C VAL A 48 8.84 -0.61 2.04
N LEU A 49 8.42 -0.98 0.85
CA LEU A 49 9.03 -0.63 -0.43
C LEU A 49 8.03 0.23 -1.21
N TRP A 50 8.37 1.49 -1.42
CA TRP A 50 7.66 2.39 -2.31
C TRP A 50 8.47 2.58 -3.59
N GLY A 51 7.85 2.24 -4.72
CA GLY A 51 8.49 2.23 -6.03
C GLY A 51 8.38 3.54 -6.82
N GLY A 52 8.54 4.69 -6.17
CA GLY A 52 8.29 6.01 -6.78
C GLY A 52 9.06 6.32 -8.06
N ARG A 53 10.19 5.64 -8.33
CA ARG A 53 10.95 5.73 -9.57
C ARG A 53 10.91 4.45 -10.41
N GLU A 54 10.18 3.44 -9.96
CA GLU A 54 10.02 2.17 -10.66
C GLU A 54 8.87 2.28 -11.66
N GLY A 55 9.20 2.68 -12.89
CA GLY A 55 8.23 2.93 -13.93
C GLY A 55 8.85 3.69 -15.11
N TYR A 56 8.02 4.31 -15.94
CA TYR A 56 8.49 4.96 -17.16
C TYR A 56 7.67 6.18 -17.55
N GLU A 57 8.26 7.06 -18.35
CA GLU A 57 7.61 8.20 -18.99
C GLU A 57 7.15 7.88 -20.42
N THR A 58 7.93 7.06 -21.14
CA THR A 58 7.66 6.64 -22.51
C THR A 58 8.24 5.25 -22.79
N LEU A 59 7.55 4.48 -23.62
CA LEU A 59 8.03 3.17 -24.05
C LEU A 59 9.14 3.22 -25.09
N LEU A 60 9.49 4.41 -25.60
CA LEU A 60 10.55 4.56 -26.62
C LEU A 60 11.94 4.20 -26.10
N ASN A 61 12.19 4.37 -24.80
CA ASN A 61 13.47 4.09 -24.15
C ASN A 61 13.35 3.10 -22.98
N THR A 62 12.23 2.37 -22.91
CA THR A 62 11.92 1.47 -21.78
C THR A 62 11.80 0.03 -22.25
N HIS A 63 12.52 -0.87 -21.61
CA HIS A 63 12.39 -2.31 -21.86
C HIS A 63 11.57 -2.92 -20.70
N MET A 64 10.25 -2.73 -20.74
CA MET A 64 9.30 -3.10 -19.68
C MET A 64 9.49 -4.53 -19.17
N GLY A 65 9.65 -5.52 -20.06
CA GLY A 65 9.85 -6.91 -19.65
C GLY A 65 11.09 -7.10 -18.77
N ARG A 66 12.22 -6.48 -19.19
CA ARG A 66 13.48 -6.54 -18.42
C ARG A 66 13.36 -5.81 -17.08
N GLU A 67 12.73 -4.64 -17.06
CA GLU A 67 12.52 -3.86 -15.84
C GLU A 67 11.66 -4.63 -14.83
N ARG A 68 10.59 -5.29 -15.29
CA ARG A 68 9.77 -6.17 -14.44
C ARG A 68 10.57 -7.36 -13.89
N GLU A 69 11.41 -8.00 -14.70
CA GLU A 69 12.29 -9.09 -14.25
C GLU A 69 13.28 -8.60 -13.18
N GLN A 70 13.87 -7.43 -13.37
CA GLN A 70 14.78 -6.81 -12.41
C GLN A 70 14.07 -6.50 -11.09
N ALA A 71 12.86 -5.92 -11.14
CA ALA A 71 12.06 -5.63 -9.96
C ALA A 71 11.69 -6.92 -9.21
N GLY A 72 11.25 -7.96 -9.91
CA GLY A 72 10.98 -9.28 -9.33
C GLY A 72 12.23 -9.90 -8.69
N ARG A 73 13.38 -9.80 -9.35
CA ARG A 73 14.66 -10.27 -8.80
C ARG A 73 15.02 -9.50 -7.51
N MET A 74 14.87 -8.18 -7.50
CA MET A 74 15.14 -7.37 -6.31
C MET A 74 14.24 -7.80 -5.15
N LEU A 75 12.94 -7.94 -5.39
CA LEU A 75 11.98 -8.32 -4.36
C LEU A 75 12.27 -9.73 -3.80
N GLN A 76 12.62 -10.69 -4.66
CA GLN A 76 13.06 -12.01 -4.23
C GLN A 76 14.30 -11.93 -3.33
N MET A 77 15.29 -11.10 -3.69
CA MET A 77 16.48 -10.90 -2.85
C MET A 77 16.14 -10.31 -1.48
N VAL A 78 15.15 -9.42 -1.40
CA VAL A 78 14.67 -8.85 -0.12
C VAL A 78 14.03 -9.93 0.75
N VAL A 79 13.17 -10.78 0.15
CA VAL A 79 12.54 -11.90 0.85
C VAL A 79 13.59 -12.93 1.32
N ASP A 80 14.52 -13.33 0.46
CA ASP A 80 15.61 -14.23 0.82
C ASP A 80 16.45 -13.67 1.98
N TYR A 81 16.74 -12.37 1.91
CA TYR A 81 17.53 -11.70 2.93
C TYR A 81 16.78 -11.57 4.26
N LYS A 82 15.47 -11.30 4.24
CA LYS A 82 14.58 -11.33 5.41
C LYS A 82 14.77 -12.64 6.20
N TYR A 83 14.69 -13.78 5.52
CA TYR A 83 14.87 -15.08 6.15
C TYR A 83 16.29 -15.30 6.63
N LYS A 84 17.29 -14.88 5.85
CA LYS A 84 18.71 -15.02 6.22
C LYS A 84 19.06 -14.33 7.53
N ILE A 85 18.45 -13.15 7.82
CA ILE A 85 18.73 -12.42 9.07
C ILE A 85 17.74 -12.72 10.21
N GLY A 86 16.74 -13.59 9.97
CA GLY A 86 15.70 -13.91 10.94
C GLY A 86 14.71 -12.76 11.18
N PHE A 87 14.49 -11.88 10.21
CA PHE A 87 13.48 -10.83 10.33
C PHE A 87 12.08 -11.43 10.15
N GLU A 88 11.30 -11.48 11.22
CA GLU A 88 9.94 -12.01 11.25
C GLU A 88 8.87 -11.03 10.77
N GLY A 89 9.27 -9.78 10.49
CA GLY A 89 8.36 -8.72 10.04
C GLY A 89 7.83 -8.97 8.62
N THR A 90 6.84 -8.16 8.24
CA THR A 90 6.22 -8.23 6.91
C THR A 90 6.94 -7.32 5.94
N ILE A 91 7.21 -7.82 4.73
CA ILE A 91 7.61 -6.98 3.58
C ILE A 91 6.34 -6.45 2.93
N LEU A 92 6.29 -5.16 2.71
CA LEU A 92 5.15 -4.44 2.15
C LEU A 92 5.55 -3.71 0.87
N ILE A 93 4.69 -3.76 -0.14
CA ILE A 93 4.74 -2.85 -1.28
C ILE A 93 3.67 -1.77 -1.06
N GLU A 94 4.01 -0.54 -1.34
CA GLU A 94 3.09 0.59 -1.30
C GLU A 94 2.73 0.98 -2.73
N PRO A 95 1.51 0.65 -3.20
CA PRO A 95 1.08 0.96 -4.54
C PRO A 95 0.90 2.47 -4.74
N LYS A 96 1.31 2.95 -5.92
CA LYS A 96 1.03 4.32 -6.39
C LYS A 96 1.03 4.33 -7.92
N PRO A 97 0.03 4.93 -8.58
CA PRO A 97 -0.08 4.85 -10.04
C PRO A 97 0.89 5.76 -10.78
N GLN A 98 1.24 6.89 -10.18
CA GLN A 98 2.04 7.95 -10.78
C GLN A 98 2.66 8.84 -9.71
N GLU A 99 3.55 9.75 -10.13
CA GLU A 99 4.18 10.77 -9.33
C GLU A 99 5.19 10.18 -8.31
N PRO A 100 6.50 10.40 -8.57
CA PRO A 100 7.08 11.27 -9.62
C PRO A 100 7.16 10.65 -11.01
N THR A 101 7.08 9.35 -11.16
CA THR A 101 7.10 8.66 -12.46
C THR A 101 5.69 8.63 -13.03
N LYS A 102 5.55 8.80 -14.34
CA LYS A 102 4.24 8.94 -14.99
C LYS A 102 3.45 7.62 -15.01
N HIS A 103 4.13 6.50 -15.19
CA HIS A 103 3.55 5.16 -15.21
C HIS A 103 4.34 4.27 -14.25
N GLN A 104 3.92 4.18 -13.00
CA GLN A 104 4.55 3.30 -12.02
C GLN A 104 4.10 1.84 -12.23
N TYR A 105 5.01 0.89 -11.98
CA TYR A 105 4.72 -0.54 -12.15
C TYR A 105 3.80 -1.09 -11.05
N ASP A 106 3.85 -0.54 -9.85
CA ASP A 106 3.05 -0.89 -8.70
C ASP A 106 1.78 -0.02 -8.59
N TYR A 107 1.02 0.04 -9.68
CA TYR A 107 -0.08 0.97 -9.92
C TYR A 107 -1.17 0.94 -8.83
N ASP A 108 -1.67 -0.24 -8.47
CA ASP A 108 -2.75 -0.51 -7.53
C ASP A 108 -2.62 -1.92 -6.95
N VAL A 109 -3.53 -2.29 -6.05
CA VAL A 109 -3.53 -3.63 -5.41
C VAL A 109 -3.64 -4.75 -6.43
N ALA A 110 -4.48 -4.62 -7.47
CA ALA A 110 -4.64 -5.65 -8.50
C ALA A 110 -3.35 -5.86 -9.29
N THR A 111 -2.69 -4.76 -9.67
CA THR A 111 -1.42 -4.78 -10.42
C THR A 111 -0.30 -5.37 -9.58
N VAL A 112 -0.20 -4.98 -8.30
CA VAL A 112 0.78 -5.57 -7.36
C VAL A 112 0.52 -7.06 -7.19
N TYR A 113 -0.72 -7.50 -7.00
CA TYR A 113 -1.03 -8.91 -6.88
C TYR A 113 -0.63 -9.70 -8.12
N GLY A 114 -0.95 -9.19 -9.31
CA GLY A 114 -0.52 -9.80 -10.58
C GLY A 114 1.00 -9.92 -10.67
N PHE A 115 1.74 -8.87 -10.29
CA PHE A 115 3.20 -8.92 -10.23
C PHE A 115 3.71 -9.96 -9.21
N LEU A 116 3.16 -10.01 -8.01
CA LEU A 116 3.55 -11.00 -6.99
C LEU A 116 3.28 -12.43 -7.47
N LYS A 117 2.18 -12.68 -8.17
CA LYS A 117 1.85 -13.99 -8.76
C LYS A 117 2.87 -14.42 -9.82
N ASP A 118 3.30 -13.50 -10.68
CA ASP A 118 4.30 -13.79 -11.73
C ASP A 118 5.63 -14.28 -11.15
N PHE A 119 5.96 -13.85 -9.93
CA PHE A 119 7.21 -14.21 -9.24
C PHE A 119 7.03 -15.17 -8.06
N ASN A 120 5.82 -15.69 -7.83
CA ASN A 120 5.47 -16.59 -6.71
C ASN A 120 5.77 -15.98 -5.33
N LEU A 121 5.50 -14.68 -5.16
CA LEU A 121 5.77 -13.90 -3.95
C LEU A 121 4.50 -13.47 -3.20
N GLU A 122 3.31 -13.86 -3.66
CA GLU A 122 2.02 -13.48 -3.07
C GLU A 122 1.82 -14.00 -1.63
N GLY A 123 2.53 -15.07 -1.27
CA GLY A 123 2.57 -15.59 0.11
C GLY A 123 3.49 -14.82 1.04
N GLU A 124 4.48 -14.11 0.50
CA GLU A 124 5.59 -13.50 1.23
C GLU A 124 5.43 -11.99 1.44
N VAL A 125 4.77 -11.33 0.52
CA VAL A 125 4.67 -9.86 0.45
C VAL A 125 3.22 -9.43 0.58
N LYS A 126 3.00 -8.33 1.29
CA LYS A 126 1.68 -7.70 1.46
C LYS A 126 1.73 -6.28 0.91
N VAL A 127 0.60 -5.58 0.99
CA VAL A 127 0.51 -4.18 0.58
C VAL A 127 0.35 -3.25 1.77
N ASN A 128 0.95 -2.06 1.66
CA ASN A 128 0.68 -0.89 2.48
C ASN A 128 -0.14 0.08 1.63
N ILE A 129 -1.42 0.24 1.93
CA ILE A 129 -2.33 0.98 1.06
C ILE A 129 -2.50 2.39 1.59
N GLU A 130 -2.16 3.36 0.75
CA GLU A 130 -2.38 4.77 1.03
C GLU A 130 -3.68 5.26 0.37
N GLN A 131 -4.47 6.02 1.14
CA GLN A 131 -5.75 6.55 0.65
C GLN A 131 -5.57 7.47 -0.56
N GLY A 132 -4.59 8.37 -0.49
CA GLY A 132 -4.28 9.29 -1.58
C GLY A 132 -3.90 8.57 -2.87
N HIS A 133 -3.11 7.51 -2.75
CA HIS A 133 -2.68 6.69 -3.89
C HIS A 133 -3.84 5.91 -4.51
N ALA A 134 -4.76 5.37 -3.70
CA ALA A 134 -5.97 4.72 -4.20
C ALA A 134 -6.80 5.69 -5.06
N ILE A 135 -7.00 6.93 -4.57
CA ILE A 135 -7.73 7.98 -5.31
C ILE A 135 -7.03 8.34 -6.62
N LEU A 136 -5.69 8.47 -6.61
CA LEU A 136 -4.91 8.70 -7.83
C LEU A 136 -5.05 7.57 -8.86
N ALA A 137 -5.20 6.33 -8.39
CA ALA A 137 -5.44 5.17 -9.24
C ALA A 137 -6.88 5.11 -9.79
N GLY A 138 -7.76 6.02 -9.36
CA GLY A 138 -9.17 6.06 -9.77
C GLY A 138 -10.09 5.17 -8.95
N HIS A 139 -9.62 4.69 -7.78
CA HIS A 139 -10.35 3.82 -6.86
C HIS A 139 -10.81 4.59 -5.62
N SER A 140 -11.82 4.08 -4.94
CA SER A 140 -12.06 4.48 -3.56
C SER A 140 -11.13 3.72 -2.61
N PHE A 141 -10.89 4.27 -1.42
CA PHE A 141 -9.98 3.65 -0.47
C PHE A 141 -10.47 2.26 -0.01
N GLU A 142 -11.77 2.14 0.28
CA GLU A 142 -12.36 0.85 0.67
C GLU A 142 -12.30 -0.20 -0.44
N HIS A 143 -12.28 0.20 -1.73
CA HIS A 143 -12.09 -0.74 -2.84
C HIS A 143 -10.74 -1.45 -2.74
N GLU A 144 -9.67 -0.67 -2.60
CA GLU A 144 -8.32 -1.22 -2.50
C GLU A 144 -8.15 -2.12 -1.27
N LEU A 145 -8.73 -1.71 -0.13
CA LEU A 145 -8.71 -2.50 1.10
C LEU A 145 -9.50 -3.81 0.98
N ALA A 146 -10.71 -3.74 0.41
CA ALA A 146 -11.54 -4.93 0.16
C ALA A 146 -10.83 -5.91 -0.77
N LEU A 147 -10.25 -5.42 -1.87
CA LEU A 147 -9.53 -6.23 -2.83
C LEU A 147 -8.29 -6.89 -2.20
N ALA A 148 -7.49 -6.12 -1.46
CA ALA A 148 -6.33 -6.66 -0.76
C ALA A 148 -6.69 -7.75 0.26
N ARG A 149 -7.81 -7.58 0.96
CA ARG A 149 -8.35 -8.59 1.87
C ARG A 149 -8.77 -9.87 1.13
N GLU A 150 -9.54 -9.74 0.04
CA GLU A 150 -9.99 -10.89 -0.77
C GLU A 150 -8.80 -11.64 -1.39
N LEU A 151 -7.77 -10.92 -1.83
CA LEU A 151 -6.56 -11.51 -2.39
C LEU A 151 -5.57 -12.02 -1.32
N GLY A 152 -5.85 -11.79 -0.03
CA GLY A 152 -5.01 -12.24 1.07
C GLY A 152 -3.68 -11.51 1.20
N ILE A 153 -3.53 -10.32 0.60
CA ILE A 153 -2.30 -9.52 0.62
C ILE A 153 -2.42 -8.22 1.43
N PHE A 154 -3.49 -8.04 2.19
CA PHE A 154 -3.62 -6.88 3.09
C PHE A 154 -2.56 -6.90 4.19
N GLY A 155 -1.88 -5.78 4.42
CA GLY A 155 -0.81 -5.65 5.42
C GLY A 155 -0.95 -4.44 6.33
N SER A 156 -0.91 -3.23 5.79
CA SER A 156 -0.91 -1.96 6.52
C SER A 156 -1.59 -0.86 5.72
N ILE A 157 -1.81 0.30 6.34
CA ILE A 157 -2.36 1.47 5.66
C ILE A 157 -1.60 2.74 6.02
N ASP A 158 -1.44 3.61 5.04
CA ASP A 158 -1.09 5.00 5.24
C ASP A 158 -2.34 5.87 5.06
N MET A 159 -2.69 6.54 6.14
CA MET A 159 -3.91 7.31 6.25
C MET A 159 -3.64 8.77 5.92
N ASN A 160 -4.22 9.20 4.83
CA ASN A 160 -4.25 10.60 4.43
C ASN A 160 -5.54 10.86 3.63
N ARG A 161 -5.56 11.87 2.79
CA ARG A 161 -6.65 12.16 1.88
C ARG A 161 -6.17 12.95 0.67
N ASN A 162 -6.67 12.55 -0.50
CA ASN A 162 -6.62 13.37 -1.71
C ASN A 162 -8.01 13.84 -2.10
N ASP A 163 -8.07 14.90 -2.90
CA ASP A 163 -9.28 15.28 -3.60
C ASP A 163 -9.38 14.51 -4.91
N TYR A 164 -10.54 13.92 -5.20
CA TYR A 164 -10.78 13.12 -6.40
C TYR A 164 -10.51 13.87 -7.72
N GLN A 165 -10.51 15.19 -7.69
CA GLN A 165 -10.33 16.01 -8.88
C GLN A 165 -8.93 16.62 -9.03
N SER A 166 -8.09 16.56 -8.01
CA SER A 166 -6.78 17.23 -8.03
C SER A 166 -5.79 16.58 -8.99
N GLY A 167 -5.89 15.28 -9.20
CA GLY A 167 -5.01 14.54 -10.11
C GLY A 167 -3.54 14.46 -9.68
N TRP A 168 -3.24 14.83 -8.44
CA TRP A 168 -1.91 14.78 -7.84
C TRP A 168 -2.00 14.51 -6.34
N ASP A 169 -0.92 14.02 -5.78
CA ASP A 169 -0.85 13.63 -4.38
C ASP A 169 -0.82 14.85 -3.46
N THR A 170 -1.85 15.04 -2.67
CA THR A 170 -1.99 16.20 -1.79
C THR A 170 -1.58 15.93 -0.36
N ASP A 171 -1.44 14.69 0.05
CA ASP A 171 -1.06 14.25 1.41
C ASP A 171 -1.82 15.02 2.51
N GLN A 172 -3.12 15.26 2.34
CA GLN A 172 -3.93 15.93 3.34
C GLN A 172 -4.14 15.03 4.56
N PHE A 173 -4.23 15.62 5.75
CA PHE A 173 -4.71 14.87 6.90
C PHE A 173 -6.16 14.41 6.68
N PRO A 174 -6.53 13.19 7.09
CA PRO A 174 -7.88 12.67 6.91
C PRO A 174 -8.92 13.53 7.65
N ASN A 175 -10.03 13.83 6.98
CA ASN A 175 -11.08 14.71 7.49
C ASN A 175 -12.50 14.28 7.11
N ASN A 176 -12.66 13.06 6.54
CA ASN A 176 -13.93 12.54 6.05
C ASN A 176 -14.32 11.25 6.80
N ILE A 177 -15.16 11.36 7.81
CA ILE A 177 -15.60 10.23 8.64
C ILE A 177 -16.27 9.12 7.82
N PRO A 178 -17.18 9.37 6.85
CA PRO A 178 -17.75 8.30 6.02
C PRO A 178 -16.70 7.46 5.27
N GLU A 179 -15.72 8.08 4.63
CA GLU A 179 -14.63 7.36 3.92
C GLU A 179 -13.83 6.49 4.88
N ILE A 180 -13.44 7.08 6.02
CA ILE A 180 -12.67 6.36 7.05
C ILE A 180 -13.50 5.24 7.69
N THR A 181 -14.81 5.40 7.81
CA THR A 181 -15.71 4.34 8.30
C THR A 181 -15.69 3.14 7.38
N LEU A 182 -15.82 3.36 6.06
CA LEU A 182 -15.78 2.26 5.08
C LEU A 182 -14.40 1.59 5.03
N ALA A 183 -13.34 2.37 5.12
CA ALA A 183 -11.98 1.85 5.19
C ALA A 183 -11.79 0.92 6.42
N TYR A 184 -12.11 1.40 7.61
CA TYR A 184 -11.99 0.56 8.81
C TYR A 184 -12.95 -0.61 8.84
N TYR A 185 -14.10 -0.53 8.18
CA TYR A 185 -14.99 -1.67 8.03
C TYR A 185 -14.27 -2.83 7.31
N GLU A 186 -13.56 -2.56 6.21
CA GLU A 186 -12.78 -3.58 5.50
C GLU A 186 -11.57 -4.06 6.32
N VAL A 187 -10.89 -3.16 7.03
CA VAL A 187 -9.80 -3.53 7.96
C VAL A 187 -10.30 -4.48 9.05
N LEU A 188 -11.45 -4.19 9.68
CA LEU A 188 -12.03 -5.05 10.70
C LEU A 188 -12.48 -6.41 10.12
N LYS A 189 -13.04 -6.43 8.91
CA LYS A 189 -13.36 -7.67 8.18
C LYS A 189 -12.13 -8.51 7.88
N ALA A 190 -10.99 -7.90 7.68
CA ALA A 190 -9.70 -8.59 7.54
C ALA A 190 -9.18 -9.19 8.87
N GLY A 191 -9.86 -8.96 9.98
CA GLY A 191 -9.43 -9.35 11.31
C GLY A 191 -8.49 -8.35 11.98
N GLY A 192 -8.47 -7.10 11.50
CA GLY A 192 -7.58 -6.05 11.97
C GLY A 192 -6.16 -6.16 11.42
N PHE A 193 -5.25 -5.39 11.98
CA PHE A 193 -3.83 -5.45 11.63
C PHE A 193 -3.13 -6.56 12.41
N LYS A 194 -2.26 -7.32 11.73
CA LYS A 194 -1.37 -8.30 12.40
C LYS A 194 -0.08 -7.61 12.83
N ASN A 195 0.75 -7.21 11.87
CA ASN A 195 1.98 -6.45 12.09
C ASN A 195 1.89 -5.01 11.59
N GLY A 196 0.83 -4.69 10.86
CA GLY A 196 0.55 -3.37 10.31
C GLY A 196 -0.08 -2.40 11.30
N GLY A 197 -0.54 -1.29 10.79
CA GLY A 197 -1.22 -0.26 11.57
C GLY A 197 -1.76 0.85 10.67
N THR A 198 -2.26 1.89 11.32
CA THR A 198 -2.61 3.15 10.70
C THR A 198 -1.47 4.14 10.94
N ASN A 199 -0.86 4.61 9.87
CA ASN A 199 0.17 5.64 9.89
C ASN A 199 -0.35 6.89 9.14
N PHE A 200 0.04 8.09 9.55
CA PHE A 200 -0.27 9.28 8.78
C PHE A 200 0.90 9.63 7.85
N ASP A 201 0.77 9.34 6.57
CA ASP A 201 1.59 9.97 5.54
C ASP A 201 0.88 11.24 5.06
N ALA A 202 0.97 12.29 5.88
CA ALA A 202 0.24 13.52 5.68
C ALA A 202 1.08 14.76 6.01
N LYS A 203 0.79 15.86 5.33
CA LYS A 203 1.54 17.13 5.42
C LYS A 203 0.59 18.31 5.46
N LEU A 204 1.01 19.38 6.16
CA LEU A 204 0.28 20.65 6.20
C LEU A 204 0.45 21.50 4.93
N ARG A 205 1.06 21.03 3.92
CA ARG A 205 1.36 21.71 2.64
C ARG A 205 0.71 23.10 2.49
N ARG A 206 1.48 24.18 2.54
CA ARG A 206 1.05 25.58 2.30
C ARG A 206 0.00 26.15 3.26
N GLN A 207 -0.52 25.38 4.23
CA GLN A 207 -1.48 25.91 5.19
C GLN A 207 -0.82 26.60 6.36
N SER A 208 0.20 25.99 6.95
CA SER A 208 0.89 26.56 8.11
C SER A 208 2.29 25.99 8.27
N LEU A 209 3.14 26.75 8.97
CA LEU A 209 4.46 26.33 9.46
C LEU A 209 4.51 26.31 10.99
N ASP A 210 3.37 26.59 11.65
CA ASP A 210 3.30 26.66 13.09
C ASP A 210 3.22 25.27 13.71
N ALA A 211 3.97 25.04 14.79
CA ALA A 211 4.00 23.77 15.49
C ALA A 211 2.62 23.39 16.06
N GLU A 212 1.84 24.40 16.49
CA GLU A 212 0.48 24.20 16.99
C GLU A 212 -0.43 23.60 15.92
N ASP A 213 -0.42 24.13 14.70
CA ASP A 213 -1.22 23.62 13.59
C ASP A 213 -0.84 22.18 13.21
N LEU A 214 0.45 21.83 13.29
CA LEU A 214 0.89 20.47 13.08
C LEU A 214 0.30 19.51 14.13
N ILE A 215 0.31 19.89 15.39
CA ILE A 215 -0.29 19.11 16.48
C ILE A 215 -1.80 19.00 16.29
N LEU A 216 -2.48 20.10 16.02
CA LEU A 216 -3.94 20.13 15.82
C LEU A 216 -4.36 19.27 14.63
N SER A 217 -3.59 19.28 13.54
CA SER A 217 -3.87 18.41 12.39
C SER A 217 -3.78 16.93 12.73
N HIS A 218 -2.78 16.52 13.50
CA HIS A 218 -2.67 15.13 13.98
C HIS A 218 -3.82 14.77 14.92
N VAL A 219 -4.16 15.63 15.87
CA VAL A 219 -5.28 15.39 16.81
C VAL A 219 -6.60 15.27 16.05
N GLY A 220 -6.90 16.21 15.14
CA GLY A 220 -8.10 16.16 14.32
C GLY A 220 -8.19 14.91 13.45
N ALA A 221 -7.08 14.49 12.84
CA ALA A 221 -7.01 13.26 12.06
C ALA A 221 -7.24 12.01 12.94
N MET A 222 -6.67 11.96 14.13
CA MET A 222 -6.89 10.88 15.09
C MET A 222 -8.36 10.81 15.54
N ASP A 223 -9.00 11.95 15.77
CA ASP A 223 -10.42 12.01 16.12
C ASP A 223 -11.32 11.50 14.99
N VAL A 224 -11.02 11.88 13.74
CA VAL A 224 -11.73 11.37 12.56
C VAL A 224 -11.54 9.86 12.43
N CYS A 225 -10.32 9.35 12.59
CA CYS A 225 -10.03 7.92 12.58
C CYS A 225 -10.76 7.18 13.71
N ALA A 226 -10.76 7.72 14.92
CA ALA A 226 -11.46 7.12 16.07
C ALA A 226 -12.98 7.08 15.85
N ALA A 227 -13.56 8.15 15.29
CA ALA A 227 -14.98 8.20 14.97
C ALA A 227 -15.34 7.17 13.88
N GLY A 228 -14.56 7.10 12.82
CA GLY A 228 -14.72 6.12 11.73
C GLY A 228 -14.61 4.69 12.22
N LEU A 229 -13.61 4.38 13.04
CA LEU A 229 -13.42 3.05 13.62
C LEU A 229 -14.60 2.61 14.50
N LYS A 230 -15.12 3.52 15.35
CA LYS A 230 -16.30 3.24 16.17
C LYS A 230 -17.55 2.97 15.30
N ALA A 231 -17.75 3.73 14.25
CA ALA A 231 -18.86 3.53 13.33
C ALA A 231 -18.71 2.19 12.57
N ALA A 232 -17.53 1.88 12.08
CA ALA A 232 -17.24 0.62 11.40
C ALA A 232 -17.45 -0.61 12.31
N ALA A 233 -16.98 -0.54 13.55
CA ALA A 233 -17.17 -1.60 14.53
C ALA A 233 -18.67 -1.85 14.79
N LYS A 234 -19.47 -0.78 14.92
CA LYS A 234 -20.91 -0.90 15.09
C LYS A 234 -21.62 -1.48 13.87
N MET A 235 -21.17 -1.12 12.67
CA MET A 235 -21.71 -1.70 11.42
C MET A 235 -21.43 -3.20 11.33
N LEU A 236 -20.26 -3.61 11.78
CA LEU A 236 -19.88 -5.03 11.81
C LEU A 236 -20.67 -5.80 12.87
N ASP A 237 -20.81 -5.22 14.07
CA ASP A 237 -21.55 -5.83 15.20
C ASP A 237 -23.03 -6.05 14.90
N ASP A 238 -23.70 -5.11 14.22
CA ASP A 238 -25.12 -5.24 13.92
C ASP A 238 -25.42 -6.21 12.76
N GLY A 239 -24.40 -6.56 11.98
CA GLY A 239 -24.45 -7.59 10.94
C GLY A 239 -25.41 -7.32 9.79
N LYS A 240 -26.11 -6.18 9.74
CA LYS A 240 -27.17 -5.93 8.76
C LYS A 240 -26.66 -5.86 7.34
N LEU A 241 -25.49 -5.26 7.14
CA LEU A 241 -24.90 -5.14 5.81
C LEU A 241 -24.48 -6.52 5.26
N GLU A 242 -23.90 -7.36 6.10
CA GLU A 242 -23.55 -8.73 5.71
C GLU A 242 -24.80 -9.57 5.43
N ALA A 243 -25.80 -9.52 6.32
CA ALA A 243 -27.07 -10.25 6.11
C ALA A 243 -27.75 -9.84 4.80
N MET A 244 -27.77 -8.56 4.46
CA MET A 244 -28.31 -8.06 3.19
C MET A 244 -27.52 -8.59 1.98
N ARG A 245 -26.20 -8.67 2.08
CA ARG A 245 -25.36 -9.25 1.02
C ARG A 245 -25.61 -10.74 0.86
N ASP A 246 -25.64 -11.50 1.96
CA ASP A 246 -25.85 -12.93 1.97
C ASP A 246 -27.22 -13.27 1.39
N GLU A 247 -28.28 -12.56 1.77
CA GLU A 247 -29.60 -12.71 1.18
C GLU A 247 -29.58 -12.48 -0.34
N ARG A 248 -28.91 -11.42 -0.79
CA ARG A 248 -28.81 -11.07 -2.21
C ARG A 248 -28.14 -12.16 -3.04
N TYR A 249 -27.14 -12.83 -2.50
CA TYR A 249 -26.37 -13.86 -3.19
C TYR A 249 -26.79 -15.29 -2.85
N SER A 250 -27.79 -15.48 -1.99
CA SER A 250 -28.25 -16.80 -1.52
C SER A 250 -28.67 -17.77 -2.63
N GLY A 251 -29.05 -17.27 -3.82
CA GLY A 251 -29.33 -18.10 -4.99
C GLY A 251 -28.17 -19.01 -5.41
N TRP A 252 -26.91 -18.57 -5.17
CA TRP A 252 -25.73 -19.36 -5.47
C TRP A 252 -25.49 -20.52 -4.47
N ASP A 253 -26.12 -20.47 -3.29
CA ASP A 253 -26.06 -21.54 -2.29
C ASP A 253 -27.05 -22.65 -2.51
N THR A 254 -28.01 -22.46 -3.42
CA THR A 254 -28.97 -23.50 -3.84
C THR A 254 -28.27 -24.59 -4.65
N GLN A 255 -28.92 -25.76 -4.75
CA GLN A 255 -28.42 -26.88 -5.57
C GLN A 255 -28.20 -26.42 -7.02
N SER A 256 -29.16 -25.71 -7.61
CA SER A 256 -29.06 -25.19 -8.97
C SER A 256 -27.93 -24.15 -9.14
N GLY A 257 -27.74 -23.26 -8.16
CA GLY A 257 -26.61 -22.29 -8.20
C GLY A 257 -25.25 -22.97 -8.16
N LYS A 258 -25.09 -24.00 -7.32
CA LYS A 258 -23.85 -24.77 -7.22
C LYS A 258 -23.54 -25.63 -8.45
N GLU A 259 -24.54 -26.03 -9.21
CA GLU A 259 -24.36 -26.79 -10.46
C GLU A 259 -23.91 -25.90 -11.63
N ILE A 260 -24.06 -24.58 -11.53
CA ILE A 260 -23.59 -23.59 -12.54
C ILE A 260 -22.10 -23.27 -12.38
N LEU A 261 -21.59 -23.27 -11.16
CA LEU A 261 -20.19 -23.02 -10.82
C LEU A 261 -19.35 -24.28 -11.01
#